data_8e3fb81323ba9d1435b28883756b84da
#
_entry.id   8e3fb81323ba9d1435b28883756b84da
#
_cell.length_a   1.000
_cell.length_b   1.000
_cell.length_c   1.000
_cell.angle_alpha   90.00
_cell.angle_beta   90.00
_cell.angle_gamma   90.00
#
_symmetry.space_group_name_H-M   'P 1'
#
loop_
_entity.id
_entity.type
_entity.pdbx_description
1 polymer ?
#
loop_
_entity_poly.entity_id
_entity_poly.type
_entity_poly.pdbx_seq_one_letter_code
_entity_poly.pdbx_strand_id
1 'polypeptide(L)'
;MSKSKVAVAQSSDSSVGARRVYVAIARTVSLPGYESVRVEYGEGDEVRQGESHDEVRDRLVARVHETAFELVEALKEQLKS
;
A
#
# COMPACT_ATOMS: atom_id res chain seq x y z
N MET A 1 -5.85 11.00 -19.18
CA MET A 1 -4.96 11.52 -18.14
C MET A 1 -5.10 10.70 -16.88
N SER A 2 -4.01 10.18 -16.42
CA SER A 2 -4.07 9.31 -15.26
C SER A 2 -3.98 10.12 -13.98
N LYS A 3 -4.82 9.78 -13.05
CA LYS A 3 -4.77 10.33 -11.72
C LYS A 3 -4.37 9.23 -10.78
N SER A 4 -3.27 9.41 -10.12
CA SER A 4 -2.96 8.49 -9.05
C SER A 4 -3.58 9.02 -7.79
N LYS A 5 -4.40 8.19 -7.20
CA LYS A 5 -5.04 8.51 -5.95
C LYS A 5 -4.46 7.59 -4.90
N VAL A 6 -3.79 8.20 -3.96
CA VAL A 6 -3.21 7.44 -2.86
C VAL A 6 -4.10 7.64 -1.65
N ALA A 7 -4.63 6.55 -1.17
CA ALA A 7 -5.41 6.57 0.06
C ALA A 7 -4.70 5.66 1.05
N VAL A 8 -4.35 6.23 2.19
CA VAL A 8 -3.73 5.46 3.25
C VAL A 8 -4.79 5.21 4.30
N ALA A 9 -5.14 3.95 4.45
CA ALA A 9 -6.09 3.55 5.47
C ALA A 9 -5.33 2.96 6.63
N GLN A 10 -5.61 3.45 7.79
CA GLN A 10 -4.99 2.97 9.01
C GLN A 10 -6.10 2.47 9.92
N SER A 11 -6.06 1.21 10.26
CA SER A 11 -7.00 0.67 11.21
C SER A 11 -6.22 0.11 12.38
N SER A 12 -6.64 0.46 13.58
CA SER A 12 -6.08 -0.14 14.77
C SER A 12 -7.07 -1.19 15.24
N ASP A 13 -6.57 -2.39 15.40
CA ASP A 13 -7.38 -3.47 15.92
C ASP A 13 -7.40 -3.34 17.43
N SER A 14 -8.56 -3.11 17.97
CA SER A 14 -8.71 -2.95 19.40
C SER A 14 -8.91 -4.28 20.13
N SER A 15 -8.84 -5.38 19.41
CA SER A 15 -9.00 -6.65 20.09
C SER A 15 -7.79 -6.93 20.97
N VAL A 16 -8.10 -7.44 22.04
CA VAL A 16 -7.35 -7.74 23.25
C VAL A 16 -5.84 -7.85 23.06
N GLY A 17 -5.13 -6.84 23.50
CA GLY A 17 -3.69 -6.91 23.69
C GLY A 17 -2.85 -6.81 22.45
N ALA A 18 -3.43 -7.00 21.29
CA ALA A 18 -2.66 -6.92 20.06
C ALA A 18 -2.74 -5.52 19.50
N ARG A 19 -1.59 -4.88 19.37
CA ARG A 19 -1.50 -3.55 18.77
C ARG A 19 -0.98 -3.74 17.37
N ARG A 20 -1.80 -3.40 16.40
CA ARG A 20 -1.45 -3.60 15.00
C ARG A 20 -1.71 -2.34 14.20
N VAL A 21 -0.91 -2.17 13.18
CA VAL A 21 -1.08 -1.09 12.22
C VAL A 21 -1.21 -1.72 10.84
N TYR A 22 -2.18 -1.25 10.09
CA TYR A 22 -2.38 -1.72 8.72
C TYR A 22 -2.32 -0.51 7.80
N VAL A 23 -1.56 -0.62 6.73
CA VAL A 23 -1.42 0.45 5.74
C VAL A 23 -1.73 -0.14 4.38
N ALA A 24 -2.61 0.51 3.66
CA ALA A 24 -2.96 0.09 2.31
C ALA A 24 -2.88 1.30 1.38
N ILE A 25 -2.48 1.04 0.15
CA ILE A 25 -2.38 2.07 -0.87
C ILE A 25 -3.13 1.57 -2.11
N ALA A 26 -3.88 2.47 -2.73
CA ALA A 26 -4.57 2.17 -3.96
C ALA A 26 -4.16 3.19 -5.00
N ARG A 27 -3.91 2.72 -6.20
CA ARG A 27 -3.46 3.59 -7.27
C ARG A 27 -4.13 3.19 -8.56
N THR A 28 -4.63 4.17 -9.31
CA THR A 28 -5.20 3.96 -10.62
C THR A 28 -4.13 4.28 -11.66
N VAL A 29 -3.91 3.36 -12.57
CA VAL A 29 -2.87 3.49 -13.59
C VAL A 29 -3.54 3.42 -14.96
N SER A 30 -3.23 4.38 -15.82
CA SER A 30 -3.66 4.35 -17.21
C SER A 30 -2.62 3.61 -18.03
N LEU A 31 -3.08 2.67 -18.83
CA LEU A 31 -2.19 1.84 -19.65
C LEU A 31 -2.55 2.00 -21.11
N PRO A 32 -1.55 1.94 -22.01
CA PRO A 32 -1.84 2.03 -23.44
C PRO A 32 -2.77 0.92 -23.89
N GLY A 33 -3.83 1.29 -24.59
CA GLY A 33 -4.81 0.32 -25.06
C GLY A 33 -5.81 -0.12 -24.04
N TYR A 34 -5.74 0.40 -22.83
CA TYR A 34 -6.66 0.05 -21.75
C TYR A 34 -7.18 1.32 -21.11
N GLU A 35 -8.38 1.24 -20.52
CA GLU A 35 -8.96 2.39 -19.89
C GLU A 35 -8.18 2.77 -18.63
N SER A 36 -8.14 1.88 -17.69
CA SER A 36 -7.35 2.08 -16.48
C SER A 36 -7.39 0.81 -15.67
N VAL A 37 -6.38 0.65 -14.84
CA VAL A 37 -6.27 -0.50 -13.94
C VAL A 37 -6.02 0.02 -12.55
N ARG A 38 -6.76 -0.52 -11.60
CA ARG A 38 -6.59 -0.17 -10.20
C ARG A 38 -5.71 -1.21 -9.52
N VAL A 39 -4.66 -0.73 -8.90
CA VAL A 39 -3.74 -1.59 -8.16
C VAL A 39 -3.86 -1.24 -6.69
N GLU A 40 -4.06 -2.26 -5.85
CA GLU A 40 -4.14 -2.07 -4.41
C GLU A 40 -3.16 -3.00 -3.74
N TYR A 41 -2.54 -2.50 -2.70
CA TYR A 41 -1.62 -3.32 -1.92
C TYR A 41 -1.59 -2.81 -0.49
N GLY A 42 -1.57 -3.74 0.46
CA GLY A 42 -1.52 -3.37 1.85
C GLY A 42 -0.75 -4.39 2.67
N GLU A 43 -0.23 -3.94 3.78
CA GLU A 43 0.47 -4.79 4.74
C GLU A 43 0.12 -4.34 6.15
N GLY A 44 0.18 -5.30 7.07
CA GLY A 44 0.00 -5.02 8.47
C GLY A 44 1.20 -5.49 9.26
N ASP A 45 1.41 -4.89 10.41
CA ASP A 45 2.48 -5.33 11.30
C ASP A 45 2.07 -5.03 12.73
N GLU A 46 2.68 -5.73 13.65
CA GLU A 46 2.40 -5.53 15.05
C GLU A 46 3.31 -4.44 15.61
N VAL A 47 2.77 -3.71 16.58
CA VAL A 47 3.56 -2.73 17.33
C VAL A 47 4.19 -3.47 18.50
N ARG A 48 5.50 -3.64 18.44
CA ARG A 48 6.22 -4.37 19.48
C ARG A 48 6.51 -3.46 20.65
N GLN A 49 6.90 -4.07 21.74
CA GLN A 49 7.25 -3.34 22.92
C GLN A 49 8.40 -2.38 22.62
N GLY A 50 8.27 -1.15 23.02
CA GLY A 50 9.28 -0.13 22.74
C GLY A 50 9.09 0.61 21.45
N GLU A 51 8.11 0.22 20.65
CA GLU A 51 7.80 0.89 19.40
C GLU A 51 6.53 1.71 19.55
N SER A 52 6.44 2.78 18.78
CA SER A 52 5.21 3.56 18.73
C SER A 52 4.44 3.20 17.47
N HIS A 53 3.14 3.49 17.47
CA HIS A 53 2.33 3.28 16.28
C HIS A 53 2.88 4.07 15.10
N ASP A 54 3.36 5.27 15.35
CA ASP A 54 3.88 6.13 14.29
C ASP A 54 5.12 5.53 13.63
N GLU A 55 5.98 4.95 14.43
CA GLU A 55 7.18 4.29 13.89
C GLU A 55 6.82 3.12 12.99
N VAL A 56 5.89 2.30 13.45
CA VAL A 56 5.46 1.14 12.67
C VAL A 56 4.75 1.59 11.39
N ARG A 57 3.89 2.61 11.51
CA ARG A 57 3.19 3.14 10.35
C ARG A 57 4.17 3.67 9.31
N ASP A 58 5.17 4.44 9.75
CA ASP A 58 6.13 5.01 8.81
C ASP A 58 6.92 3.93 8.09
N ARG A 59 7.30 2.90 8.82
CA ARG A 59 8.00 1.77 8.23
C ARG A 59 7.12 1.05 7.20
N LEU A 60 5.86 0.85 7.55
CA LEU A 60 4.91 0.20 6.65
C LEU A 60 4.61 1.04 5.42
N VAL A 61 4.46 2.34 5.60
CA VAL A 61 4.18 3.23 4.47
C VAL A 61 5.30 3.15 3.44
N ALA A 62 6.54 3.19 3.88
CA ALA A 62 7.68 3.10 2.98
C ALA A 62 7.67 1.75 2.24
N ARG A 63 7.44 0.67 2.95
CA ARG A 63 7.45 -0.66 2.38
C ARG A 63 6.29 -0.88 1.41
N VAL A 64 5.11 -0.46 1.81
CA VAL A 64 3.92 -0.59 0.97
C VAL A 64 4.06 0.22 -0.30
N HIS A 65 4.56 1.43 -0.17
CA HIS A 65 4.74 2.31 -1.32
C HIS A 65 5.73 1.70 -2.32
N GLU A 66 6.84 1.20 -1.83
CA GLU A 66 7.85 0.60 -2.68
C GLU A 66 7.32 -0.65 -3.38
N THR A 67 6.63 -1.50 -2.64
CA THR A 67 6.08 -2.72 -3.21
C THR A 67 5.00 -2.42 -4.23
N ALA A 68 4.14 -1.45 -3.94
CA ALA A 68 3.10 -1.06 -4.88
C ALA A 68 3.71 -0.51 -6.17
N PHE A 69 4.78 0.25 -6.06
CA PHE A 69 5.47 0.76 -7.22
C PHE A 69 6.02 -0.38 -8.08
N GLU A 70 6.63 -1.36 -7.46
CA GLU A 70 7.15 -2.53 -8.16
C GLU A 70 6.04 -3.30 -8.86
N LEU A 71 4.90 -3.44 -8.20
CA LEU A 71 3.76 -4.13 -8.81
C LEU A 71 3.25 -3.40 -10.04
N VAL A 72 3.19 -2.08 -9.99
CA VAL A 72 2.76 -1.29 -11.13
C VAL A 72 3.74 -1.44 -12.28
N GLU A 73 5.03 -1.40 -12.00
CA GLU A 73 6.04 -1.56 -13.04
C GLU A 73 5.98 -2.95 -13.66
N ALA A 74 5.79 -3.97 -12.85
CA ALA A 74 5.67 -5.34 -13.35
C ALA A 74 4.43 -5.49 -14.24
N LEU A 75 3.34 -4.87 -13.84
CA LEU A 75 2.11 -4.91 -14.63
C LEU A 75 2.30 -4.23 -15.97
N LYS A 76 2.95 -3.09 -15.99
CA LYS A 76 3.23 -2.38 -17.24
C LYS A 76 4.09 -3.21 -18.17
N GLU A 77 5.08 -3.90 -17.62
CA GLU A 77 5.95 -4.75 -18.42
C GLU A 77 5.18 -5.89 -19.06
N GLN A 78 4.29 -6.51 -18.30
CA GLN A 78 3.49 -7.62 -18.83
C GLN A 78 2.57 -7.18 -19.96
N LEU A 79 1.97 -6.01 -19.81
CA LEU A 79 1.01 -5.53 -20.79
C LEU A 79 1.67 -4.87 -21.99
N LYS A 80 2.93 -4.63 -21.90
CA LYS A 80 3.67 -3.95 -22.94
C LYS A 80 4.03 -4.88 -24.09
N SER A 81 4.23 -6.13 -23.82
CA SER A 81 4.67 -7.08 -24.85
C SER A 81 3.53 -7.66 -25.67
#